data_f60cafac2c49077a7d5785011d218596
#
_entry.id   f60cafac2c49077a7d5785011d218596
#
_cell.length_a   1.000
_cell.length_b   1.000
_cell.length_c   1.000
_cell.angle_alpha   90.00
_cell.angle_beta   90.00
_cell.angle_gamma   90.00
#
_symmetry.space_group_name_H-M   'P 1'
#
loop_
_entity.id
_entity.type
_entity.pdbx_description
1 polymer ?
#
loop_
_entity_poly.entity_id
_entity_poly.type
_entity_poly.pdbx_seq_one_letter_code
_entity_poly.pdbx_strand_id
1 'polypeptide(L)'
;ASIVEGGRLRRDVNIAIDGGRIAGIGTGVADESGDDVVIDGSGKLAIPGLVNAHTHLAMTLFRGYADDMELLPWLQEKIWPLEAKLTAEDIHWGIKLGCLEMIRSGITCYNDMYYFMDETARATKEMGLRAVLSGVLFDMRPDLVEDAEPFIRRWKNDDLIVPAVGPHAVYTCSEETLSLALDLAEKHDVMIHIHLSETRSEVESFEKNCSKSPVEYLDTLGFLSDRVVAAHCVWLSPKDISIIADRGVNVAHCSISNHK
;
A
#
# COMPACT_ATOMS: atom_id res chain seq x y z
N ALA A 1 -14.54 27.51 -5.09
CA ALA A 1 -13.47 26.97 -4.24
C ALA A 1 -12.13 27.64 -4.51
N SER A 2 -11.14 27.36 -3.66
CA SER A 2 -9.71 27.62 -3.95
C SER A 2 -9.03 26.30 -4.25
N ILE A 3 -7.93 26.30 -5.02
CA ILE A 3 -7.09 25.11 -5.28
C ILE A 3 -5.61 25.47 -5.13
N VAL A 4 -4.77 24.45 -4.87
CA VAL A 4 -3.31 24.57 -4.98
C VAL A 4 -2.85 23.92 -6.27
N GLU A 5 -2.22 24.68 -7.15
CA GLU A 5 -1.70 24.22 -8.43
C GLU A 5 -0.26 24.73 -8.62
N GLY A 6 0.70 23.83 -8.83
CA GLY A 6 2.11 24.20 -8.98
C GLY A 6 2.69 24.98 -7.80
N GLY A 7 2.26 24.67 -6.56
CA GLY A 7 2.67 25.40 -5.36
C GLY A 7 2.04 26.78 -5.17
N ARG A 8 1.08 27.18 -6.03
CA ARG A 8 0.40 28.48 -5.96
C ARG A 8 -1.08 28.30 -5.63
N LEU A 9 -1.61 29.21 -4.83
CA LEU A 9 -3.04 29.26 -4.51
C LEU A 9 -3.80 30.02 -5.62
N ARG A 10 -4.73 29.32 -6.29
CA ARG A 10 -5.73 29.93 -7.18
C ARG A 10 -7.06 30.02 -6.44
N ARG A 11 -7.67 31.19 -6.45
CA ARG A 11 -8.95 31.47 -5.77
C ARG A 11 -10.09 31.58 -6.77
N ASP A 12 -11.30 31.45 -6.26
CA ASP A 12 -12.54 31.67 -6.99
C ASP A 12 -12.62 30.87 -8.30
N VAL A 13 -12.29 29.57 -8.21
CA VAL A 13 -12.36 28.63 -9.31
C VAL A 13 -13.50 27.63 -9.11
N ASN A 14 -14.09 27.19 -10.22
CA ASN A 14 -14.97 26.04 -10.30
C ASN A 14 -14.14 24.81 -10.73
N ILE A 15 -14.55 23.63 -10.29
CA ILE A 15 -13.99 22.34 -10.69
C ILE A 15 -15.14 21.55 -11.28
N ALA A 16 -15.08 21.28 -12.58
CA ALA A 16 -16.03 20.40 -13.25
C ALA A 16 -15.50 18.97 -13.23
N ILE A 17 -16.36 18.04 -12.88
CA ILE A 17 -16.06 16.60 -12.83
C ILE A 17 -17.04 15.87 -13.74
N ASP A 18 -16.53 15.09 -14.68
CA ASP A 18 -17.30 14.25 -15.58
C ASP A 18 -16.67 12.85 -15.65
N GLY A 19 -17.50 11.82 -15.57
CA GLY A 19 -17.06 10.43 -15.62
C GLY A 19 -15.98 10.06 -14.60
N GLY A 20 -15.98 10.70 -13.39
CA GLY A 20 -14.98 10.49 -12.34
C GLY A 20 -13.61 11.14 -12.60
N ARG A 21 -13.55 12.06 -13.58
CA ARG A 21 -12.33 12.80 -13.93
C ARG A 21 -12.57 14.30 -13.85
N ILE A 22 -11.53 15.06 -13.55
CA ILE A 22 -11.58 16.54 -13.63
C ILE A 22 -11.63 16.93 -15.11
N ALA A 23 -12.80 17.41 -15.54
CA ALA A 23 -13.01 17.89 -16.91
C ALA A 23 -12.48 19.30 -17.12
N GLY A 24 -12.44 20.12 -16.05
CA GLY A 24 -11.88 21.46 -16.14
C GLY A 24 -11.77 22.17 -14.79
N ILE A 25 -10.90 23.17 -14.74
CA ILE A 25 -10.70 24.05 -13.58
C ILE A 25 -10.64 25.50 -14.06
N GLY A 26 -11.57 26.36 -13.62
CA GLY A 26 -11.58 27.78 -14.01
C GLY A 26 -12.86 28.49 -13.64
N THR A 27 -12.96 29.77 -13.99
CA THR A 27 -14.12 30.61 -13.67
C THR A 27 -15.35 30.41 -14.57
N GLY A 28 -15.21 29.69 -15.68
CA GLY A 28 -16.31 29.47 -16.66
C GLY A 28 -16.57 28.00 -16.99
N VAL A 29 -16.16 27.10 -16.12
CA VAL A 29 -16.14 25.64 -16.43
C VAL A 29 -17.42 24.92 -16.04
N ALA A 30 -18.30 25.52 -15.27
CA ALA A 30 -19.58 24.91 -14.89
C ALA A 30 -20.67 25.40 -15.88
N ASP A 31 -21.12 24.51 -16.75
CA ASP A 31 -22.39 24.68 -17.43
C ASP A 31 -23.44 24.02 -16.51
N GLU A 32 -24.34 24.83 -15.94
CA GLU A 32 -25.41 24.33 -15.07
C GLU A 32 -26.49 23.64 -15.96
N SER A 33 -26.20 22.42 -16.41
CA SER A 33 -27.24 21.56 -16.89
C SER A 33 -28.06 21.09 -15.68
N GLY A 34 -29.39 21.15 -15.71
CA GLY A 34 -30.27 21.00 -14.56
C GLY A 34 -30.20 19.63 -13.81
N ASP A 35 -29.34 18.72 -14.24
CA ASP A 35 -29.14 17.38 -13.67
C ASP A 35 -27.81 17.24 -12.89
N ASP A 36 -27.00 18.31 -12.79
CA ASP A 36 -25.69 18.25 -12.15
C ASP A 36 -25.79 18.39 -10.62
N VAL A 37 -24.92 17.64 -9.92
CA VAL A 37 -24.73 17.81 -8.47
C VAL A 37 -23.75 18.96 -8.23
N VAL A 38 -24.25 20.08 -7.71
CA VAL A 38 -23.42 21.24 -7.36
C VAL A 38 -23.03 21.19 -5.89
N ILE A 39 -21.71 21.23 -5.62
CA ILE A 39 -21.18 21.33 -4.27
C ILE A 39 -20.67 22.75 -4.03
N ASP A 40 -21.23 23.47 -3.05
CA ASP A 40 -20.74 24.78 -2.67
C ASP A 40 -19.33 24.69 -2.06
N GLY A 41 -18.35 25.17 -2.82
CA GLY A 41 -16.95 25.25 -2.45
C GLY A 41 -16.52 26.59 -1.86
N SER A 42 -17.47 27.50 -1.54
CA SER A 42 -17.13 28.82 -0.96
C SER A 42 -16.37 28.68 0.34
N GLY A 43 -15.24 29.38 0.47
CA GLY A 43 -14.38 29.30 1.63
C GLY A 43 -13.61 27.97 1.81
N LYS A 44 -13.72 27.05 0.86
CA LYS A 44 -13.04 25.73 0.91
C LYS A 44 -11.82 25.71 0.01
N LEU A 45 -10.87 24.86 0.36
CA LEU A 45 -9.68 24.53 -0.43
C LEU A 45 -9.80 23.11 -0.96
N ALA A 46 -9.78 22.95 -2.28
CA ALA A 46 -9.66 21.64 -2.88
C ALA A 46 -8.19 21.27 -3.02
N ILE A 47 -7.83 20.10 -2.55
CA ILE A 47 -6.49 19.50 -2.63
C ILE A 47 -6.59 18.12 -3.26
N PRO A 48 -5.49 17.57 -3.80
CA PRO A 48 -5.45 16.15 -4.15
C PRO A 48 -5.82 15.29 -2.93
N GLY A 49 -6.52 14.19 -3.18
CA GLY A 49 -6.83 13.23 -2.12
C GLY A 49 -5.56 12.68 -1.50
N LEU A 50 -5.60 12.39 -0.20
CA LEU A 50 -4.48 11.79 0.51
C LEU A 50 -4.28 10.35 0.05
N VAL A 51 -3.03 9.87 0.12
CA VAL A 51 -2.66 8.49 -0.20
C VAL A 51 -2.09 7.83 1.04
N ASN A 52 -2.63 6.67 1.42
CA ASN A 52 -2.01 5.80 2.43
C ASN A 52 -1.08 4.82 1.70
N ALA A 53 0.23 5.05 1.79
CA ALA A 53 1.23 4.32 1.02
C ALA A 53 1.55 2.91 1.56
N HIS A 54 1.10 2.55 2.77
CA HIS A 54 1.26 1.21 3.35
C HIS A 54 0.22 0.95 4.42
N THR A 55 -0.47 -0.19 4.31
CA THR A 55 -1.41 -0.66 5.33
C THR A 55 -1.64 -2.17 5.24
N HIS A 56 -2.26 -2.72 6.28
CA HIS A 56 -2.90 -4.03 6.37
C HIS A 56 -4.36 -3.78 6.74
N LEU A 57 -5.15 -3.32 5.78
CA LEU A 57 -6.41 -2.63 6.06
C LEU A 57 -7.43 -3.49 6.81
N ALA A 58 -7.51 -4.79 6.52
CA ALA A 58 -8.41 -5.71 7.23
C ALA A 58 -8.07 -5.86 8.72
N MET A 59 -6.82 -5.54 9.13
CA MET A 59 -6.42 -5.55 10.55
C MET A 59 -7.12 -4.50 11.41
N THR A 60 -7.96 -3.64 10.84
CA THR A 60 -8.92 -2.84 11.62
C THR A 60 -9.74 -3.70 12.58
N LEU A 61 -9.98 -4.98 12.26
CA LEU A 61 -10.64 -5.95 13.11
C LEU A 61 -9.85 -6.28 14.40
N PHE A 62 -8.53 -6.09 14.38
CA PHE A 62 -7.63 -6.44 15.50
C PHE A 62 -7.22 -5.23 16.33
N ARG A 63 -7.81 -4.08 16.09
CA ARG A 63 -7.45 -2.84 16.80
C ARG A 63 -7.57 -3.01 18.32
N GLY A 64 -6.46 -2.71 19.01
CA GLY A 64 -6.37 -2.83 20.48
C GLY A 64 -6.25 -4.28 20.99
N TYR A 65 -6.05 -5.25 20.14
CA TYR A 65 -5.92 -6.68 20.53
C TYR A 65 -4.50 -6.95 20.94
N ALA A 66 -3.61 -6.54 21.19
CA ALA A 66 -2.26 -6.83 21.69
C ALA A 66 -1.32 -5.63 21.45
N ASP A 67 -1.36 -4.71 22.37
CA ASP A 67 -0.50 -3.56 22.39
C ASP A 67 0.80 -3.83 23.17
N ASP A 68 1.81 -2.96 23.03
CA ASP A 68 3.06 -2.94 23.79
C ASP A 68 3.89 -4.25 23.72
N MET A 69 3.99 -4.83 22.54
CA MET A 69 4.81 -6.01 22.23
C MET A 69 5.84 -5.69 21.15
N GLU A 70 6.99 -6.37 21.20
CA GLU A 70 7.94 -6.39 20.08
C GLU A 70 7.33 -7.09 18.87
N LEU A 71 7.75 -6.70 17.64
CA LEU A 71 7.15 -7.13 16.39
C LEU A 71 7.06 -8.65 16.24
N LEU A 72 8.16 -9.38 16.39
CA LEU A 72 8.17 -10.82 16.16
C LEU A 72 7.30 -11.60 17.17
N PRO A 73 7.40 -11.38 18.49
CA PRO A 73 6.47 -11.98 19.45
C PRO A 73 5.01 -11.59 19.18
N TRP A 74 4.76 -10.33 18.81
CA TRP A 74 3.42 -9.87 18.45
C TRP A 74 2.84 -10.64 17.26
N LEU A 75 3.63 -10.80 16.20
CA LEU A 75 3.22 -11.57 15.02
C LEU A 75 2.98 -13.04 15.36
N GLN A 76 3.97 -13.71 15.97
CA GLN A 76 3.96 -15.16 16.16
C GLN A 76 2.97 -15.64 17.21
N GLU A 77 2.83 -14.91 18.31
CA GLU A 77 2.01 -15.32 19.45
C GLU A 77 0.57 -14.81 19.39
N LYS A 78 0.34 -13.68 18.70
CA LYS A 78 -0.95 -12.99 18.70
C LYS A 78 -1.58 -12.91 17.33
N ILE A 79 -0.90 -12.35 16.35
CA ILE A 79 -1.51 -11.99 15.07
C ILE A 79 -1.67 -13.21 14.17
N TRP A 80 -0.62 -13.94 13.83
CA TRP A 80 -0.70 -15.08 12.93
C TRP A 80 -1.68 -16.19 13.40
N PRO A 81 -1.76 -16.54 14.71
CA PRO A 81 -2.79 -17.47 15.18
C PRO A 81 -4.22 -16.96 15.01
N LEU A 82 -4.42 -15.64 14.98
CA LEU A 82 -5.73 -15.03 14.78
C LEU A 82 -6.04 -14.89 13.28
N GLU A 83 -5.09 -14.47 12.48
CA GLU A 83 -5.18 -14.40 11.02
C GLU A 83 -5.50 -15.75 10.38
N ALA A 84 -4.95 -16.83 10.92
CA ALA A 84 -5.25 -18.20 10.46
C ALA A 84 -6.73 -18.60 10.58
N LYS A 85 -7.54 -17.82 11.31
CA LYS A 85 -8.99 -18.07 11.50
C LYS A 85 -9.85 -17.14 10.65
N LEU A 86 -9.24 -16.14 10.00
CA LEU A 86 -9.99 -15.19 9.17
C LEU A 86 -10.62 -15.89 7.98
N THR A 87 -11.81 -15.48 7.69
CA THR A 87 -12.56 -15.85 6.48
C THR A 87 -12.60 -14.70 5.49
N ALA A 88 -13.00 -14.97 4.26
CA ALA A 88 -13.23 -13.94 3.26
C ALA A 88 -14.28 -12.91 3.72
N GLU A 89 -15.30 -13.35 4.48
CA GLU A 89 -16.32 -12.45 5.03
C GLU A 89 -15.73 -11.49 6.09
N ASP A 90 -14.85 -11.98 6.96
CA ASP A 90 -14.15 -11.13 7.93
C ASP A 90 -13.33 -10.05 7.21
N ILE A 91 -12.57 -10.46 6.18
CA ILE A 91 -11.80 -9.53 5.36
C ILE A 91 -12.71 -8.48 4.72
N HIS A 92 -13.83 -8.88 4.12
CA HIS A 92 -14.80 -7.96 3.53
C HIS A 92 -15.20 -6.84 4.50
N TRP A 93 -15.61 -7.22 5.71
CA TRP A 93 -16.06 -6.23 6.71
C TRP A 93 -14.91 -5.40 7.28
N GLY A 94 -13.73 -6.01 7.51
CA GLY A 94 -12.53 -5.28 7.93
C GLY A 94 -12.10 -4.22 6.91
N ILE A 95 -12.11 -4.57 5.63
CA ILE A 95 -11.82 -3.63 4.54
C ILE A 95 -12.85 -2.52 4.47
N LYS A 96 -14.15 -2.83 4.55
CA LYS A 96 -15.20 -1.78 4.52
C LYS A 96 -15.07 -0.81 5.68
N LEU A 97 -14.78 -1.31 6.89
CA LEU A 97 -14.51 -0.45 8.05
C LEU A 97 -13.30 0.46 7.82
N GLY A 98 -12.18 -0.11 7.37
CA GLY A 98 -10.97 0.66 7.07
C GLY A 98 -11.19 1.70 5.95
N CYS A 99 -11.88 1.31 4.87
CA CYS A 99 -12.23 2.24 3.80
C CYS A 99 -13.11 3.40 4.30
N LEU A 100 -14.07 3.13 5.16
CA LEU A 100 -14.90 4.19 5.76
C LEU A 100 -14.06 5.20 6.54
N GLU A 101 -13.10 4.72 7.33
CA GLU A 101 -12.17 5.58 8.07
C GLU A 101 -11.28 6.39 7.14
N MET A 102 -10.76 5.77 6.08
CA MET A 102 -9.97 6.46 5.05
C MET A 102 -10.76 7.56 4.36
N ILE A 103 -11.99 7.30 3.91
CA ILE A 103 -12.87 8.29 3.28
C ILE A 103 -13.09 9.47 4.23
N ARG A 104 -13.39 9.21 5.50
CA ARG A 104 -13.60 10.27 6.50
C ARG A 104 -12.34 11.09 6.79
N SER A 105 -11.16 10.53 6.52
CA SER A 105 -9.86 11.19 6.69
C SER A 105 -9.36 11.87 5.40
N GLY A 106 -10.12 11.79 4.31
CA GLY A 106 -9.73 12.38 3.02
C GLY A 106 -8.73 11.53 2.22
N ILE A 107 -8.52 10.26 2.59
CA ILE A 107 -7.71 9.31 1.83
C ILE A 107 -8.55 8.76 0.69
N THR A 108 -8.03 8.84 -0.53
CA THR A 108 -8.72 8.42 -1.77
C THR A 108 -8.06 7.24 -2.46
N CYS A 109 -6.84 6.89 -2.03
CA CYS A 109 -6.08 5.76 -2.53
C CYS A 109 -5.25 5.16 -1.41
N TYR A 110 -5.09 3.84 -1.40
CA TYR A 110 -4.24 3.17 -0.44
C TYR A 110 -3.44 2.01 -1.07
N ASN A 111 -2.31 1.65 -0.45
CA ASN A 111 -1.50 0.51 -0.81
C ASN A 111 -1.57 -0.52 0.32
N ASP A 112 -2.08 -1.71 0.02
CA ASP A 112 -2.33 -2.78 0.97
C ASP A 112 -1.55 -4.05 0.65
N MET A 113 -1.15 -4.76 1.69
CA MET A 113 -0.56 -6.09 1.61
C MET A 113 -1.26 -6.97 2.62
N TYR A 114 -2.00 -7.98 2.16
CA TYR A 114 -2.71 -8.87 3.07
C TYR A 114 -3.15 -10.18 2.39
N TYR A 115 -4.09 -10.87 3.02
CA TYR A 115 -4.72 -12.11 2.57
C TYR A 115 -6.04 -11.83 1.84
N PHE A 116 -6.56 -12.81 1.09
CA PHE A 116 -7.86 -12.74 0.40
C PHE A 116 -8.01 -11.49 -0.49
N MET A 117 -6.99 -11.18 -1.29
CA MET A 117 -6.95 -9.95 -2.08
C MET A 117 -8.12 -9.76 -3.05
N ASP A 118 -8.72 -10.84 -3.55
CA ASP A 118 -9.93 -10.72 -4.36
C ASP A 118 -11.10 -10.13 -3.59
N GLU A 119 -11.25 -10.50 -2.31
CA GLU A 119 -12.29 -9.96 -1.46
C GLU A 119 -11.98 -8.52 -1.04
N THR A 120 -10.70 -8.24 -0.75
CA THR A 120 -10.22 -6.88 -0.54
C THR A 120 -10.55 -5.97 -1.74
N ALA A 121 -10.29 -6.44 -2.96
CA ALA A 121 -10.59 -5.71 -4.18
C ALA A 121 -12.10 -5.43 -4.34
N ARG A 122 -12.95 -6.44 -4.13
CA ARG A 122 -14.42 -6.27 -4.19
C ARG A 122 -14.94 -5.26 -3.17
N ALA A 123 -14.55 -5.43 -1.90
CA ALA A 123 -14.95 -4.52 -0.83
C ALA A 123 -14.48 -3.08 -1.08
N THR A 124 -13.25 -2.90 -1.58
CA THR A 124 -12.70 -1.59 -1.95
C THR A 124 -13.51 -0.91 -3.05
N LYS A 125 -13.87 -1.67 -4.09
CA LYS A 125 -14.71 -1.16 -5.19
C LYS A 125 -16.11 -0.77 -4.72
N GLU A 126 -16.73 -1.55 -3.85
CA GLU A 126 -18.03 -1.21 -3.23
C GLU A 126 -17.96 0.10 -2.46
N MET A 127 -16.82 0.41 -1.84
CA MET A 127 -16.59 1.66 -1.12
C MET A 127 -16.15 2.83 -2.02
N GLY A 128 -15.85 2.56 -3.30
CA GLY A 128 -15.49 3.58 -4.29
C GLY A 128 -14.07 4.16 -4.11
N LEU A 129 -13.17 3.45 -3.44
CA LEU A 129 -11.76 3.86 -3.28
C LEU A 129 -10.87 3.25 -4.37
N ARG A 130 -9.73 3.89 -4.59
CA ARG A 130 -8.61 3.31 -5.34
C ARG A 130 -7.69 2.55 -4.42
N ALA A 131 -7.11 1.46 -4.91
CA ALA A 131 -6.09 0.73 -4.17
C ALA A 131 -5.04 0.10 -5.07
N VAL A 132 -3.80 0.06 -4.55
CA VAL A 132 -2.76 -0.86 -4.98
C VAL A 132 -2.84 -2.05 -4.03
N LEU A 133 -3.05 -3.26 -4.56
CA LEU A 133 -3.28 -4.45 -3.73
C LEU A 133 -2.24 -5.52 -4.01
N SER A 134 -1.52 -5.91 -2.98
CA SER A 134 -0.47 -6.91 -3.03
C SER A 134 -0.87 -8.14 -2.22
N GLY A 135 -1.10 -9.27 -2.87
CA GLY A 135 -1.19 -10.55 -2.19
C GLY A 135 0.14 -10.85 -1.50
N VAL A 136 0.09 -11.14 -0.20
CA VAL A 136 1.29 -11.41 0.57
C VAL A 136 1.92 -12.75 0.16
N LEU A 137 3.23 -12.78 -0.04
CA LEU A 137 4.01 -13.99 -0.30
C LEU A 137 4.82 -14.35 0.95
N PHE A 138 4.70 -15.60 1.36
CA PHE A 138 5.46 -16.21 2.45
C PHE A 138 5.92 -17.61 2.05
N ASP A 139 7.12 -18.00 2.39
CA ASP A 139 7.59 -19.38 2.16
C ASP A 139 6.74 -20.43 2.88
N MET A 140 6.22 -20.09 4.05
CA MET A 140 5.35 -20.98 4.83
C MET A 140 3.92 -21.11 4.26
N ARG A 141 3.57 -20.36 3.23
CA ARG A 141 2.24 -20.32 2.63
C ARG A 141 2.34 -20.41 1.10
N PRO A 142 2.71 -21.58 0.56
CA PRO A 142 2.84 -21.76 -0.89
C PRO A 142 1.54 -21.52 -1.66
N ASP A 143 0.38 -21.73 -1.01
CA ASP A 143 -0.93 -21.41 -1.57
C ASP A 143 -1.09 -19.92 -1.94
N LEU A 144 -0.52 -19.01 -1.15
CA LEU A 144 -0.53 -17.58 -1.46
C LEU A 144 0.40 -17.23 -2.63
N VAL A 145 1.52 -17.95 -2.74
CA VAL A 145 2.46 -17.78 -3.84
C VAL A 145 1.81 -18.22 -5.17
N GLU A 146 1.09 -19.35 -5.16
CA GLU A 146 0.38 -19.85 -6.34
C GLU A 146 -0.77 -18.93 -6.80
N ASP A 147 -1.42 -18.19 -5.90
CA ASP A 147 -2.53 -17.28 -6.22
C ASP A 147 -2.08 -15.90 -6.72
N ALA A 148 -0.79 -15.56 -6.57
CA ALA A 148 -0.30 -14.21 -6.91
C ALA A 148 -0.51 -13.84 -8.39
N GLU A 149 -0.10 -14.71 -9.33
CA GLU A 149 -0.29 -14.44 -10.76
C GLU A 149 -1.75 -14.46 -11.20
N PRO A 150 -2.61 -15.41 -10.77
CA PRO A 150 -4.05 -15.35 -11.01
C PRO A 150 -4.70 -14.05 -10.54
N PHE A 151 -4.33 -13.55 -9.37
CA PHE A 151 -4.83 -12.27 -8.85
C PHE A 151 -4.43 -11.10 -9.76
N ILE A 152 -3.16 -10.99 -10.15
CA ILE A 152 -2.67 -9.95 -11.05
C ILE A 152 -3.46 -9.96 -12.37
N ARG A 153 -3.60 -11.12 -12.99
CA ARG A 153 -4.32 -11.26 -14.28
C ARG A 153 -5.77 -10.84 -14.19
N ARG A 154 -6.43 -11.11 -13.05
CA ARG A 154 -7.83 -10.79 -12.83
C ARG A 154 -8.07 -9.30 -12.72
N TRP A 155 -7.18 -8.58 -12.05
CA TRP A 155 -7.38 -7.17 -11.70
C TRP A 155 -6.57 -6.17 -12.52
N LYS A 156 -5.67 -6.62 -13.39
CA LYS A 156 -4.74 -5.75 -14.14
C LYS A 156 -5.41 -4.60 -14.92
N ASN A 157 -6.64 -4.76 -15.35
CA ASN A 157 -7.35 -3.77 -16.18
C ASN A 157 -8.53 -3.15 -15.45
N ASP A 158 -8.54 -3.16 -14.14
CA ASP A 158 -9.61 -2.55 -13.35
C ASP A 158 -9.35 -1.05 -13.17
N ASP A 159 -10.43 -0.25 -13.14
CA ASP A 159 -10.33 1.21 -13.06
C ASP A 159 -9.93 1.73 -11.66
N LEU A 160 -10.19 0.96 -10.61
CA LEU A 160 -9.95 1.33 -9.23
C LEU A 160 -8.84 0.51 -8.57
N ILE A 161 -8.60 -0.71 -9.04
CA ILE A 161 -7.67 -1.66 -8.43
C ILE A 161 -6.44 -1.83 -9.31
N VAL A 162 -5.28 -1.59 -8.73
CA VAL A 162 -3.97 -1.87 -9.33
C VAL A 162 -3.35 -3.04 -8.58
N PRO A 163 -3.22 -4.21 -9.20
CA PRO A 163 -2.56 -5.34 -8.54
C PRO A 163 -1.05 -5.11 -8.45
N ALA A 164 -0.45 -5.65 -7.39
CA ALA A 164 0.99 -5.66 -7.16
C ALA A 164 1.44 -7.01 -6.57
N VAL A 165 2.73 -7.22 -6.44
CA VAL A 165 3.32 -8.41 -5.81
C VAL A 165 3.84 -8.04 -4.42
N GLY A 166 3.51 -8.85 -3.40
CA GLY A 166 3.79 -8.54 -2.02
C GLY A 166 4.69 -9.53 -1.29
N PRO A 167 5.99 -9.72 -1.64
CA PRO A 167 6.87 -10.48 -0.77
C PRO A 167 6.95 -9.79 0.58
N HIS A 168 6.63 -10.54 1.66
CA HIS A 168 6.44 -9.94 2.98
C HIS A 168 7.69 -9.20 3.47
N ALA A 169 8.79 -9.93 3.62
CA ALA A 169 10.08 -9.39 4.09
C ALA A 169 11.21 -10.37 3.79
N VAL A 170 12.47 -9.94 3.86
CA VAL A 170 13.65 -10.78 3.63
C VAL A 170 13.81 -11.92 4.64
N TYR A 171 13.17 -11.84 5.81
CA TYR A 171 13.24 -12.88 6.84
C TYR A 171 12.09 -13.91 6.75
N THR A 172 11.15 -13.71 5.84
CA THR A 172 10.01 -14.62 5.62
C THR A 172 9.92 -15.14 4.19
N CYS A 173 10.75 -14.61 3.30
CA CYS A 173 10.82 -15.00 1.90
C CYS A 173 12.24 -15.47 1.57
N SER A 174 12.36 -16.66 1.01
CA SER A 174 13.59 -17.18 0.42
C SER A 174 13.99 -16.40 -0.83
N GLU A 175 15.19 -16.65 -1.32
CA GLU A 175 15.67 -16.10 -2.59
C GLU A 175 14.77 -16.53 -3.75
N GLU A 176 14.24 -17.76 -3.72
CA GLU A 176 13.31 -18.27 -4.72
C GLU A 176 12.01 -17.47 -4.73
N THR A 177 11.43 -17.18 -3.56
CA THR A 177 10.19 -16.37 -3.45
C THR A 177 10.43 -14.92 -3.87
N LEU A 178 11.57 -14.34 -3.50
CA LEU A 178 11.96 -13.00 -3.93
C LEU A 178 12.18 -12.92 -5.45
N SER A 179 12.85 -13.92 -6.03
CA SER A 179 13.07 -14.00 -7.48
C SER A 179 11.75 -14.17 -8.24
N LEU A 180 10.85 -15.01 -7.74
CA LEU A 180 9.51 -15.16 -8.32
C LEU A 180 8.72 -13.83 -8.25
N ALA A 181 8.82 -13.10 -7.14
CA ALA A 181 8.17 -11.78 -7.03
C ALA A 181 8.70 -10.80 -8.08
N LEU A 182 10.00 -10.80 -8.32
CA LEU A 182 10.64 -9.99 -9.35
C LEU A 182 10.17 -10.40 -10.76
N ASP A 183 10.20 -11.70 -11.07
CA ASP A 183 9.76 -12.24 -12.36
C ASP A 183 8.29 -11.88 -12.67
N LEU A 184 7.41 -11.99 -11.66
CA LEU A 184 6.00 -11.63 -11.79
C LEU A 184 5.82 -10.12 -12.01
N ALA A 185 6.57 -9.30 -11.28
CA ALA A 185 6.51 -7.86 -11.42
C ALA A 185 6.97 -7.39 -12.81
N GLU A 186 8.05 -7.96 -13.33
CA GLU A 186 8.56 -7.69 -14.69
C GLU A 186 7.59 -8.19 -15.76
N LYS A 187 7.16 -9.45 -15.66
CA LYS A 187 6.26 -10.08 -16.63
C LYS A 187 4.93 -9.35 -16.80
N HIS A 188 4.39 -8.84 -15.70
CA HIS A 188 3.08 -8.20 -15.69
C HIS A 188 3.12 -6.68 -15.65
N ASP A 189 4.32 -6.08 -15.57
CA ASP A 189 4.52 -4.64 -15.42
C ASP A 189 3.74 -4.07 -14.22
N VAL A 190 3.97 -4.67 -13.05
CA VAL A 190 3.34 -4.28 -11.78
C VAL A 190 4.39 -3.91 -10.73
N MET A 191 3.96 -3.25 -9.65
CA MET A 191 4.82 -2.85 -8.54
C MET A 191 5.09 -4.03 -7.60
N ILE A 192 6.15 -3.89 -6.80
CA ILE A 192 6.46 -4.76 -5.68
C ILE A 192 6.28 -3.97 -4.38
N HIS A 193 5.65 -4.56 -3.40
CA HIS A 193 5.47 -4.00 -2.07
C HIS A 193 6.11 -4.92 -1.03
N ILE A 194 7.04 -4.42 -0.22
CA ILE A 194 7.84 -5.21 0.73
C ILE A 194 8.07 -4.44 2.02
N HIS A 195 8.10 -5.13 3.19
CA HIS A 195 8.60 -4.55 4.44
C HIS A 195 10.14 -4.62 4.44
N LEU A 196 10.78 -3.52 4.79
CA LEU A 196 12.24 -3.42 4.70
C LEU A 196 12.81 -2.66 5.90
N SER A 197 13.71 -3.32 6.63
CA SER A 197 14.48 -2.71 7.74
C SER A 197 13.59 -1.99 8.75
N GLU A 198 12.49 -2.62 9.15
CA GLU A 198 11.50 -2.06 10.07
C GLU A 198 12.03 -1.99 11.49
N THR A 199 12.63 -3.08 11.97
CA THR A 199 13.11 -3.19 13.35
C THR A 199 14.60 -3.41 13.40
N ARG A 200 15.22 -2.99 14.53
CA ARG A 200 16.63 -3.22 14.79
C ARG A 200 16.97 -4.71 14.83
N SER A 201 16.12 -5.50 15.47
CA SER A 201 16.32 -6.94 15.59
C SER A 201 16.27 -7.66 14.25
N GLU A 202 15.43 -7.21 13.30
CA GLU A 202 15.41 -7.71 11.92
C GLU A 202 16.78 -7.51 11.27
N VAL A 203 17.29 -6.27 11.27
CA VAL A 203 18.55 -5.92 10.61
C VAL A 203 19.74 -6.67 11.24
N GLU A 204 19.89 -6.61 12.57
CA GLU A 204 20.99 -7.27 13.28
C GLU A 204 20.98 -8.80 13.09
N SER A 205 19.80 -9.42 13.11
CA SER A 205 19.67 -10.85 12.88
C SER A 205 20.00 -11.23 11.44
N PHE A 206 19.55 -10.43 10.48
CA PHE A 206 19.82 -10.67 9.07
C PHE A 206 21.32 -10.49 8.74
N GLU A 207 21.94 -9.42 9.21
CA GLU A 207 23.38 -9.17 9.04
C GLU A 207 24.24 -10.27 9.64
N LYS A 208 23.86 -10.78 10.82
CA LYS A 208 24.57 -11.89 11.48
C LYS A 208 24.55 -13.17 10.63
N ASN A 209 23.45 -13.43 9.92
CA ASN A 209 23.29 -14.65 9.14
C ASN A 209 23.80 -14.51 7.70
N CYS A 210 23.66 -13.34 7.09
CA CYS A 210 23.94 -13.10 5.67
C CYS A 210 25.19 -12.22 5.44
N SER A 211 25.77 -11.63 6.49
CA SER A 211 26.91 -10.67 6.39
C SER A 211 26.62 -9.46 5.51
N LYS A 212 25.35 -9.13 5.32
CA LYS A 212 24.83 -7.99 4.54
C LYS A 212 23.60 -7.43 5.24
N SER A 213 23.34 -6.12 5.07
CA SER A 213 22.04 -5.58 5.45
C SER A 213 20.92 -6.13 4.56
N PRO A 214 19.66 -6.07 4.98
CA PRO A 214 18.51 -6.38 4.12
C PRO A 214 18.54 -5.65 2.78
N VAL A 215 18.90 -4.38 2.78
CA VAL A 215 19.02 -3.55 1.57
C VAL A 215 20.13 -4.02 0.66
N GLU A 216 21.34 -4.25 1.21
CA GLU A 216 22.47 -4.77 0.44
C GLU A 216 22.19 -6.15 -0.17
N TYR A 217 21.49 -6.99 0.55
CA TYR A 217 21.07 -8.30 0.06
C TYR A 217 20.13 -8.18 -1.13
N LEU A 218 19.05 -7.41 -0.99
CA LEU A 218 18.09 -7.17 -2.08
C LEU A 218 18.76 -6.51 -3.30
N ASP A 219 19.74 -5.62 -3.08
CA ASP A 219 20.52 -5.02 -4.16
C ASP A 219 21.36 -6.07 -4.92
N THR A 220 21.95 -7.03 -4.22
CA THR A 220 22.69 -8.12 -4.88
C THR A 220 21.84 -9.07 -5.69
N LEU A 221 20.54 -9.16 -5.40
CA LEU A 221 19.58 -9.91 -6.19
C LEU A 221 19.02 -9.11 -7.39
N GLY A 222 19.39 -7.83 -7.53
CA GLY A 222 18.79 -6.95 -8.54
C GLY A 222 17.33 -6.61 -8.25
N PHE A 223 16.88 -6.81 -7.03
CA PHE A 223 15.49 -6.64 -6.62
C PHE A 223 15.05 -5.17 -6.52
N LEU A 224 15.99 -4.28 -6.17
CA LEU A 224 15.70 -2.87 -5.93
C LEU A 224 15.59 -2.06 -7.22
N SER A 225 14.47 -1.38 -7.39
CA SER A 225 14.21 -0.50 -8.53
C SER A 225 13.10 0.51 -8.18
N ASP A 226 12.76 1.38 -9.12
CA ASP A 226 11.64 2.32 -9.02
C ASP A 226 10.25 1.65 -8.97
N ARG A 227 10.17 0.34 -9.27
CA ARG A 227 8.96 -0.47 -9.07
C ARG A 227 8.72 -0.87 -7.62
N VAL A 228 9.71 -0.75 -6.75
CA VAL A 228 9.62 -1.19 -5.36
C VAL A 228 9.07 -0.09 -4.47
N VAL A 229 8.04 -0.43 -3.69
CA VAL A 229 7.59 0.33 -2.52
C VAL A 229 8.05 -0.42 -1.28
N ALA A 230 9.04 0.14 -0.60
CA ALA A 230 9.59 -0.39 0.64
C ALA A 230 8.91 0.28 1.83
N ALA A 231 8.15 -0.49 2.60
CA ALA A 231 7.52 -0.01 3.83
C ALA A 231 8.53 0.05 4.97
N HIS A 232 8.36 1.03 5.85
CA HIS A 232 9.13 1.33 7.05
C HIS A 232 10.49 1.98 6.78
N CYS A 233 11.51 1.27 6.36
CA CYS A 233 12.87 1.78 6.12
C CYS A 233 13.42 2.59 7.30
N VAL A 234 13.30 2.05 8.54
CA VAL A 234 13.66 2.75 9.79
C VAL A 234 15.13 2.55 10.13
N TRP A 235 15.60 1.30 10.10
CA TRP A 235 16.95 0.91 10.52
C TRP A 235 17.87 0.77 9.31
N LEU A 236 18.26 1.92 8.75
CA LEU A 236 19.13 2.02 7.57
C LEU A 236 20.49 2.59 7.93
N SER A 237 21.55 2.01 7.39
CA SER A 237 22.88 2.61 7.38
C SER A 237 22.97 3.72 6.32
N PRO A 238 23.98 4.62 6.38
CA PRO A 238 24.23 5.58 5.30
C PRO A 238 24.43 4.92 3.92
N LYS A 239 24.98 3.71 3.90
CA LYS A 239 25.16 2.92 2.67
C LYS A 239 23.82 2.45 2.11
N ASP A 240 22.91 1.96 2.97
CA ASP A 240 21.57 1.53 2.56
C ASP A 240 20.78 2.69 1.98
N ILE A 241 20.85 3.86 2.60
CA ILE A 241 20.20 5.08 2.09
C ILE A 241 20.71 5.43 0.68
N SER A 242 22.02 5.31 0.47
CA SER A 242 22.60 5.56 -0.87
C SER A 242 22.09 4.55 -1.89
N ILE A 243 22.07 3.27 -1.57
CA ILE A 243 21.56 2.21 -2.46
C ILE A 243 20.09 2.46 -2.82
N ILE A 244 19.24 2.72 -1.82
CA ILE A 244 17.81 3.02 -2.01
C ILE A 244 17.61 4.20 -2.96
N ALA A 245 18.38 5.28 -2.76
CA ALA A 245 18.33 6.47 -3.60
C ALA A 245 18.80 6.19 -5.03
N ASP A 246 19.93 5.49 -5.20
CA ASP A 246 20.53 5.17 -6.50
C ASP A 246 19.62 4.23 -7.33
N ARG A 247 18.88 3.34 -6.67
CA ARG A 247 17.93 2.43 -7.31
C ARG A 247 16.54 3.04 -7.53
N GLY A 248 16.27 4.23 -7.01
CA GLY A 248 15.00 4.91 -7.15
C GLY A 248 13.84 4.25 -6.37
N VAL A 249 14.15 3.51 -5.31
CA VAL A 249 13.15 2.82 -4.47
C VAL A 249 12.22 3.83 -3.81
N ASN A 250 10.93 3.56 -3.84
CA ASN A 250 9.93 4.39 -3.17
C ASN A 250 9.78 3.94 -1.71
N VAL A 251 9.96 4.85 -0.77
CA VAL A 251 9.86 4.56 0.66
C VAL A 251 8.50 4.99 1.20
N ALA A 252 7.75 4.04 1.78
CA ALA A 252 6.55 4.32 2.55
C ALA A 252 6.91 4.38 4.04
N HIS A 253 7.20 5.59 4.54
CA HIS A 253 7.58 5.77 5.95
C HIS A 253 6.38 5.72 6.88
N CYS A 254 6.39 4.78 7.82
CA CYS A 254 5.28 4.48 8.73
C CYS A 254 5.53 5.05 10.15
N SER A 255 5.72 6.37 10.26
CA SER A 255 6.18 7.03 11.49
C SER A 255 5.33 6.70 12.73
N ILE A 256 4.01 6.70 12.62
CA ILE A 256 3.12 6.38 13.76
C ILE A 256 3.30 4.92 14.20
N SER A 257 3.38 4.00 13.24
CA SER A 257 3.58 2.57 13.52
C SER A 257 4.94 2.30 14.17
N ASN A 258 5.98 3.01 13.74
CA ASN A 258 7.36 2.78 14.19
C ASN A 258 7.75 3.54 15.47
N HIS A 259 6.87 4.35 16.04
CA HIS A 259 7.08 5.05 17.32
C HIS A 259 6.44 4.34 18.52
N LYS A 260 6.04 3.11 18.37
CA LYS A 260 5.50 2.28 19.47
C LYS A 260 6.60 1.77 20.37
#